data_9a032860cdf5792ce1dee295a7998f5a
#
_entry.id   9a032860cdf5792ce1dee295a7998f5a
#
_cell.length_a   1.000
_cell.length_b   1.000
_cell.length_c   1.000
_cell.angle_alpha   90.00
_cell.angle_beta   90.00
_cell.angle_gamma   90.00
#
_symmetry.space_group_name_H-M   'P 1'
#
loop_
_entity.id
_entity.type
_entity.pdbx_description
1 polymer ?
#
loop_
_entity_poly.entity_id
_entity_poly.type
_entity_poly.pdbx_seq_one_letter_code
_entity_poly.pdbx_strand_id
1 'polypeptide(L)'
;MWDQLRHIDTFPEPGEKPQAAVLIPIYEDDQGVIRMVLTKRPDTMPTHAGHIAFPGGRPEPGDDGPVGTALREAHEEVGIEPEQVDVLGFLEPIDTVEFTLMVVPVVARIATPLDLVPSEREVARVYHPRLVDLADPEQWAFVPWQAWKAWYFDLEGDTLWGATAHMVRLLLGLN
;
A
#
# COMPACT_ATOMS: atom_id res chain seq x y z
N MET A 1 8.88 -16.18 -4.71
CA MET A 1 7.83 -15.14 -4.54
C MET A 1 8.30 -13.75 -4.91
N TRP A 2 9.47 -13.28 -4.44
CA TRP A 2 10.01 -11.97 -4.84
C TRP A 2 10.01 -11.76 -6.36
N ASP A 3 10.47 -12.74 -7.12
CA ASP A 3 10.53 -12.70 -8.59
C ASP A 3 9.16 -12.75 -9.29
N GLN A 4 8.08 -12.91 -8.53
CA GLN A 4 6.71 -12.94 -9.03
C GLN A 4 5.96 -11.62 -8.82
N LEU A 5 6.54 -10.70 -8.05
CA LEU A 5 5.98 -9.38 -7.84
C LEU A 5 6.04 -8.57 -9.13
N ARG A 6 4.92 -7.98 -9.53
CA ARG A 6 4.85 -7.14 -10.71
C ARG A 6 5.08 -5.69 -10.32
N HIS A 7 6.09 -5.11 -10.89
CA HIS A 7 6.43 -3.69 -10.77
C HIS A 7 7.11 -3.21 -12.04
N ILE A 8 7.18 -1.90 -12.21
CA ILE A 8 7.92 -1.24 -13.27
C ILE A 8 9.13 -0.54 -12.65
N ASP A 9 10.29 -0.65 -13.30
CA ASP A 9 11.56 -0.12 -12.78
C ASP A 9 11.71 1.38 -13.02
N THR A 10 10.91 1.91 -13.95
CA THR A 10 10.95 3.34 -14.29
C THR A 10 9.83 4.08 -13.60
N PHE A 11 10.18 5.26 -13.09
CA PHE A 11 9.20 6.17 -12.51
C PHE A 11 8.15 6.55 -13.57
N PRO A 12 6.84 6.38 -13.25
CA PRO A 12 5.79 6.82 -14.17
C PRO A 12 5.80 8.34 -14.31
N GLU A 13 5.66 8.82 -15.54
CA GLU A 13 5.62 10.25 -15.83
C GLU A 13 4.55 10.95 -14.99
N PRO A 14 4.87 12.11 -14.39
CA PRO A 14 3.91 12.85 -13.60
C PRO A 14 2.75 13.31 -14.49
N GLY A 15 1.54 12.95 -14.13
CA GLY A 15 0.33 13.43 -14.78
C GLY A 15 -0.03 14.87 -14.38
N GLU A 16 -1.06 15.43 -15.01
CA GLU A 16 -1.57 16.78 -14.71
C GLU A 16 -2.34 16.85 -13.37
N LYS A 17 -2.74 15.70 -12.81
CA LYS A 17 -3.52 15.62 -11.57
C LYS A 17 -2.65 15.79 -10.33
N PRO A 18 -3.21 16.32 -9.24
CA PRO A 18 -2.55 16.25 -7.94
C PRO A 18 -2.14 14.82 -7.62
N GLN A 19 -0.93 14.66 -7.10
CA GLN A 19 -0.38 13.35 -6.78
C GLN A 19 -0.42 13.07 -5.28
N ALA A 20 -0.48 11.80 -4.95
CA ALA A 20 -0.14 11.25 -3.66
C ALA A 20 0.80 10.07 -3.91
N ALA A 21 1.51 9.64 -2.90
CA ALA A 21 2.33 8.43 -2.99
C ALA A 21 2.08 7.52 -1.79
N VAL A 22 2.13 6.23 -2.03
CA VAL A 22 2.05 5.21 -0.98
C VAL A 22 3.24 4.28 -1.05
N LEU A 23 3.73 3.84 0.08
CA LEU A 23 4.71 2.77 0.15
C LEU A 23 3.97 1.43 0.20
N ILE A 24 4.38 0.48 -0.62
CA ILE A 24 3.99 -0.93 -0.53
C ILE A 24 5.13 -1.68 0.17
N PRO A 25 5.13 -1.74 1.51
CA PRO A 25 6.26 -2.30 2.26
C PRO A 25 6.11 -3.81 2.36
N ILE A 26 7.12 -4.53 1.85
CA ILE A 26 7.18 -5.98 1.84
C ILE A 26 8.44 -6.41 2.56
N TYR A 27 8.32 -7.40 3.43
CA TYR A 27 9.46 -7.92 4.18
C TYR A 27 9.39 -9.44 4.32
N GLU A 28 10.51 -10.05 4.63
CA GLU A 28 10.61 -11.46 4.97
C GLU A 28 10.80 -11.58 6.48
N ASP A 29 9.91 -12.32 7.15
CA ASP A 29 10.00 -12.54 8.59
C ASP A 29 11.10 -13.55 8.95
N ASP A 30 11.33 -13.76 10.24
CA ASP A 30 12.35 -14.67 10.78
C ASP A 30 12.12 -16.16 10.43
N GLN A 31 10.94 -16.49 9.93
CA GLN A 31 10.57 -17.83 9.43
C GLN A 31 10.68 -17.94 7.91
N GLY A 32 11.14 -16.90 7.21
CA GLY A 32 11.23 -16.87 5.75
C GLY A 32 9.88 -16.64 5.05
N VAL A 33 8.86 -16.18 5.80
CA VAL A 33 7.54 -15.88 5.21
C VAL A 33 7.51 -14.44 4.74
N ILE A 34 7.15 -14.25 3.48
CA ILE A 34 7.02 -12.91 2.90
C ILE A 34 5.67 -12.32 3.29
N ARG A 35 5.73 -11.14 3.88
CA ARG A 35 4.60 -10.39 4.40
C ARG A 35 4.56 -8.97 3.84
N MET A 36 3.41 -8.35 3.96
CA MET A 36 3.15 -6.96 3.60
C MET A 36 2.69 -6.18 4.82
N VAL A 37 3.01 -4.91 4.91
CA VAL A 37 2.47 -4.02 5.94
C VAL A 37 1.29 -3.25 5.37
N LEU A 38 0.16 -3.32 6.06
CA LEU A 38 -1.04 -2.52 5.80
C LEU A 38 -1.49 -1.85 7.10
N THR A 39 -2.10 -0.69 7.00
CA THR A 39 -2.62 0.07 8.13
C THR A 39 -4.13 0.22 8.05
N LYS A 40 -4.80 0.25 9.19
CA LYS A 40 -6.21 0.67 9.30
C LYS A 40 -6.28 2.08 9.86
N ARG A 41 -6.95 2.96 9.16
CA ARG A 41 -7.21 4.32 9.64
C ARG A 41 -8.19 4.30 10.80
N PRO A 42 -8.05 5.17 11.80
CA PRO A 42 -9.02 5.30 12.87
C PRO A 42 -10.43 5.62 12.34
N ASP A 43 -11.45 5.08 12.99
CA ASP A 43 -12.85 5.37 12.65
C ASP A 43 -13.26 6.83 12.92
N THR A 44 -12.42 7.57 13.65
CA THR A 44 -12.58 8.99 13.97
C THR A 44 -12.01 9.94 12.91
N MET A 45 -11.33 9.40 11.90
CA MET A 45 -10.73 10.23 10.85
C MET A 45 -11.82 10.87 9.98
N PRO A 46 -11.63 12.16 9.56
CA PRO A 46 -12.64 12.86 8.75
C PRO A 46 -12.80 12.29 7.35
N THR A 47 -11.80 11.57 6.85
CA THR A 47 -11.79 10.95 5.52
C THR A 47 -11.27 9.52 5.61
N HIS A 48 -11.88 8.61 4.85
CA HIS A 48 -11.49 7.19 4.79
C HIS A 48 -11.44 6.50 6.16
N ALA A 49 -12.35 6.88 7.08
CA ALA A 49 -12.46 6.26 8.39
C ALA A 49 -12.58 4.73 8.28
N GLY A 50 -11.76 4.01 9.04
CA GLY A 50 -11.76 2.55 9.07
C GLY A 50 -11.21 1.84 7.82
N HIS A 51 -10.78 2.58 6.79
CA HIS A 51 -10.21 1.97 5.59
C HIS A 51 -8.83 1.37 5.86
N ILE A 52 -8.57 0.23 5.20
CA ILE A 52 -7.26 -0.37 5.15
C ILE A 52 -6.50 0.24 3.96
N ALA A 53 -5.30 0.71 4.22
CA ALA A 53 -4.46 1.38 3.23
C ALA A 53 -2.98 1.00 3.40
N PHE A 54 -2.19 1.29 2.38
CA PHE A 54 -0.75 1.41 2.52
C PHE A 54 -0.40 2.74 3.19
N PRO A 55 0.71 2.79 3.94
CA PRO A 55 1.23 4.07 4.43
C PRO A 55 1.47 5.02 3.27
N GLY A 56 1.01 6.27 3.41
CA GLY A 56 1.18 7.22 2.34
C GLY A 56 0.27 8.43 2.43
N GLY A 57 0.60 9.44 1.62
CA GLY A 57 -0.12 10.70 1.63
C GLY A 57 0.25 11.64 0.49
N ARG A 58 0.05 12.92 0.72
CA ARG A 58 0.31 13.98 -0.25
C ARG A 58 1.75 14.46 -0.14
N PRO A 59 2.36 14.92 -1.25
CA PRO A 59 3.69 15.48 -1.21
C PRO A 59 3.73 16.75 -0.36
N GLU A 60 4.83 16.92 0.36
CA GLU A 60 5.16 18.11 1.10
C GLU A 60 6.40 18.82 0.52
N PRO A 61 6.57 20.13 0.80
CA PRO A 61 7.79 20.83 0.41
C PRO A 61 9.03 20.16 1.03
N GLY A 62 9.92 19.69 0.18
CA GLY A 62 11.15 18.97 0.59
C GLY A 62 11.12 17.49 0.27
N ASP A 63 9.99 16.92 -0.11
CA ASP A 63 9.94 15.55 -0.60
C ASP A 63 10.68 15.44 -1.94
N ASP A 64 11.54 14.42 -2.08
CA ASP A 64 12.18 14.10 -3.34
C ASP A 64 11.26 13.19 -4.17
N GLY A 65 10.26 13.84 -4.77
CA GLY A 65 9.26 13.17 -5.58
C GLY A 65 8.40 12.15 -4.81
N PRO A 66 7.68 11.26 -5.51
CA PRO A 66 6.80 10.27 -4.86
C PRO A 66 7.52 9.27 -3.96
N VAL A 67 8.78 8.95 -4.24
CA VAL A 67 9.58 8.10 -3.35
C VAL A 67 9.78 8.81 -2.01
N GLY A 68 10.22 10.09 -2.05
CA GLY A 68 10.39 10.90 -0.83
C GLY A 68 9.10 11.00 -0.03
N THR A 69 7.97 11.27 -0.69
CA THR A 69 6.65 11.31 -0.04
C THR A 69 6.31 9.98 0.61
N ALA A 70 6.43 8.86 -0.11
CA ALA A 70 6.10 7.54 0.40
C ALA A 70 6.97 7.13 1.61
N LEU A 71 8.26 7.46 1.58
CA LEU A 71 9.19 7.19 2.67
C LEU A 71 8.87 8.04 3.91
N ARG A 72 8.65 9.34 3.74
CA ARG A 72 8.28 10.25 4.83
C ARG A 72 7.00 9.79 5.53
N GLU A 73 5.96 9.52 4.75
CA GLU A 73 4.66 9.07 5.28
C GLU A 73 4.77 7.71 5.99
N ALA A 74 5.53 6.75 5.44
CA ALA A 74 5.75 5.46 6.08
C ALA A 74 6.52 5.60 7.41
N HIS A 75 7.46 6.54 7.49
CA HIS A 75 8.14 6.84 8.74
C HIS A 75 7.17 7.49 9.75
N GLU A 76 6.39 8.47 9.35
CA GLU A 76 5.45 9.20 10.21
C GLU A 76 4.29 8.30 10.70
N GLU A 77 3.72 7.47 9.81
CA GLU A 77 2.58 6.63 10.15
C GLU A 77 2.94 5.35 10.92
N VAL A 78 4.04 4.69 10.57
CA VAL A 78 4.37 3.36 11.12
C VAL A 78 5.81 3.20 11.60
N GLY A 79 6.66 4.23 11.51
CA GLY A 79 8.03 4.18 11.99
C GLY A 79 8.99 3.35 11.12
N ILE A 80 8.70 3.20 9.83
CA ILE A 80 9.65 2.58 8.90
C ILE A 80 10.75 3.60 8.59
N GLU A 81 11.99 3.31 9.01
CA GLU A 81 13.12 4.18 8.73
C GLU A 81 13.51 4.13 7.25
N PRO A 82 13.73 5.28 6.58
CA PRO A 82 14.10 5.31 5.16
C PRO A 82 15.31 4.44 4.81
N GLU A 83 16.27 4.31 5.73
CA GLU A 83 17.48 3.50 5.57
C GLU A 83 17.21 1.99 5.53
N GLN A 84 16.04 1.56 5.99
CA GLN A 84 15.58 0.17 5.93
C GLN A 84 14.89 -0.17 4.61
N VAL A 85 14.64 0.83 3.75
CA VAL A 85 13.81 0.69 2.56
C VAL A 85 14.66 0.54 1.30
N ASP A 86 14.53 -0.61 0.65
CA ASP A 86 15.06 -0.89 -0.68
C ASP A 86 13.94 -0.80 -1.71
N VAL A 87 13.91 0.29 -2.48
CA VAL A 87 12.88 0.52 -3.50
C VAL A 87 13.09 -0.43 -4.67
N LEU A 88 12.12 -1.30 -4.92
CA LEU A 88 12.14 -2.27 -6.01
C LEU A 88 11.60 -1.69 -7.33
N GLY A 89 10.66 -0.74 -7.24
CA GLY A 89 10.02 -0.13 -8.40
C GLY A 89 8.65 0.46 -8.07
N PHE A 90 7.79 0.53 -9.07
CA PHE A 90 6.47 1.18 -8.97
C PHE A 90 5.37 0.29 -9.54
N LEU A 91 4.14 0.51 -9.13
CA LEU A 91 2.98 0.09 -9.92
C LEU A 91 2.52 1.26 -10.80
N GLU A 92 1.71 0.95 -11.80
CA GLU A 92 1.03 1.98 -12.58
C GLU A 92 0.23 2.90 -11.65
N PRO A 93 0.29 4.22 -11.83
CA PRO A 93 -0.46 5.16 -11.03
C PRO A 93 -1.97 4.88 -11.10
N ILE A 94 -2.63 5.00 -9.96
CA ILE A 94 -4.05 4.72 -9.83
C ILE A 94 -4.83 6.02 -9.64
N ASP A 95 -5.80 6.25 -10.53
CA ASP A 95 -6.78 7.30 -10.37
C ASP A 95 -7.78 6.94 -9.27
N THR A 96 -7.88 7.79 -8.25
CA THR A 96 -8.95 7.66 -7.26
C THR A 96 -10.16 8.49 -7.73
N VAL A 97 -11.25 7.81 -8.02
CA VAL A 97 -12.45 8.41 -8.61
C VAL A 97 -13.06 9.49 -7.70
N GLU A 98 -12.95 9.33 -6.38
CA GLU A 98 -13.57 10.25 -5.41
C GLU A 98 -12.84 11.58 -5.24
N PHE A 99 -11.52 11.62 -5.50
CA PHE A 99 -10.69 12.77 -5.14
C PHE A 99 -9.93 13.41 -6.31
N THR A 100 -10.14 12.96 -7.54
CA THR A 100 -9.35 13.45 -8.69
C THR A 100 -7.84 13.45 -8.40
N LEU A 101 -7.39 12.50 -7.60
CA LEU A 101 -6.03 12.34 -7.11
C LEU A 101 -5.40 11.14 -7.81
N MET A 102 -4.18 11.28 -8.26
CA MET A 102 -3.39 10.17 -8.78
C MET A 102 -2.48 9.64 -7.67
N VAL A 103 -2.57 8.36 -7.36
CA VAL A 103 -1.72 7.71 -6.37
C VAL A 103 -0.62 6.94 -7.07
N VAL A 104 0.62 7.22 -6.69
CA VAL A 104 1.82 6.51 -7.16
C VAL A 104 2.23 5.47 -6.12
N PRO A 105 2.06 4.17 -6.42
CA PRO A 105 2.48 3.12 -5.49
C PRO A 105 3.97 2.82 -5.67
N VAL A 106 4.74 2.94 -4.59
CA VAL A 106 6.17 2.63 -4.51
C VAL A 106 6.32 1.25 -3.88
N VAL A 107 6.82 0.28 -4.65
CA VAL A 107 7.05 -1.09 -4.17
C VAL A 107 8.43 -1.17 -3.52
N ALA A 108 8.49 -1.66 -2.29
CA ALA A 108 9.74 -1.69 -1.56
C ALA A 108 9.91 -2.95 -0.72
N ARG A 109 11.17 -3.39 -0.61
CA ARG A 109 11.61 -4.37 0.39
C ARG A 109 12.05 -3.64 1.64
N ILE A 110 11.59 -4.11 2.80
CA ILE A 110 11.99 -3.54 4.09
C ILE A 110 12.94 -4.51 4.78
N ALA A 111 14.06 -3.97 5.27
CA ALA A 111 15.00 -4.75 6.06
C ALA A 111 14.41 -5.14 7.42
N THR A 112 14.70 -6.35 7.86
CA THR A 112 14.31 -6.88 9.18
C THR A 112 15.50 -6.84 10.15
N PRO A 113 15.30 -6.74 11.47
CA PRO A 113 14.01 -6.75 12.18
C PRO A 113 13.17 -5.52 11.92
N LEU A 114 11.84 -5.70 11.90
CA LEU A 114 10.86 -4.64 11.66
C LEU A 114 10.22 -4.25 12.99
N ASP A 115 10.68 -3.13 13.55
CA ASP A 115 10.16 -2.53 14.78
C ASP A 115 9.24 -1.36 14.41
N LEU A 116 7.94 -1.65 14.21
CA LEU A 116 6.98 -0.61 13.85
C LEU A 116 6.53 0.17 15.09
N VAL A 117 6.42 1.49 14.91
CA VAL A 117 5.90 2.44 15.91
C VAL A 117 4.70 3.19 15.30
N PRO A 118 3.50 2.58 15.31
CA PRO A 118 2.33 3.20 14.70
C PRO A 118 1.94 4.52 15.37
N SER A 119 1.66 5.54 14.56
CA SER A 119 1.10 6.81 15.00
C SER A 119 -0.33 6.60 15.54
N GLU A 120 -0.58 6.80 16.81
CA GLU A 120 -1.91 6.65 17.42
C GLU A 120 -2.98 7.55 16.79
N ARG A 121 -2.56 8.63 16.13
CA ARG A 121 -3.46 9.58 15.47
C ARG A 121 -3.95 9.08 14.11
N GLU A 122 -3.11 8.31 13.39
CA GLU A 122 -3.31 7.97 11.98
C GLU A 122 -3.53 6.49 11.74
N VAL A 123 -3.09 5.66 12.70
CA VAL A 123 -3.13 4.19 12.58
C VAL A 123 -3.82 3.59 13.78
N ALA A 124 -5.00 3.00 13.55
CA ALA A 124 -5.73 2.25 14.56
C ALA A 124 -5.22 0.81 14.70
N ARG A 125 -4.72 0.24 13.62
CA ARG A 125 -4.21 -1.14 13.58
C ARG A 125 -3.22 -1.32 12.43
N VAL A 126 -2.23 -2.18 12.65
CA VAL A 126 -1.31 -2.65 11.60
C VAL A 126 -1.60 -4.11 11.31
N TYR A 127 -1.56 -4.49 10.02
CA TYR A 127 -1.71 -5.87 9.55
C TYR A 127 -0.43 -6.33 8.89
N HIS A 128 -0.17 -7.63 9.00
CA HIS A 128 0.98 -8.30 8.42
C HIS A 128 0.56 -9.53 7.62
N PRO A 129 -0.33 -9.40 6.61
CA PRO A 129 -0.78 -10.54 5.83
C PRO A 129 0.40 -11.20 5.11
N ARG A 130 0.32 -12.54 5.00
CA ARG A 130 1.27 -13.28 4.17
C ARG A 130 0.94 -13.05 2.69
N LEU A 131 1.94 -12.79 1.88
CA LEU A 131 1.72 -12.60 0.45
C LEU A 131 1.10 -13.83 -0.22
N VAL A 132 1.40 -15.03 0.27
CA VAL A 132 0.84 -16.28 -0.26
C VAL A 132 -0.67 -16.35 -0.09
N ASP A 133 -1.22 -15.81 1.01
CA ASP A 133 -2.68 -15.78 1.23
C ASP A 133 -3.35 -14.76 0.32
N LEU A 134 -2.74 -13.58 0.18
CA LEU A 134 -3.21 -12.54 -0.75
C LEU A 134 -3.10 -12.96 -2.22
N ALA A 135 -2.17 -13.86 -2.55
CA ALA A 135 -1.98 -14.37 -3.90
C ALA A 135 -2.97 -15.46 -4.30
N ASP A 136 -3.72 -16.01 -3.36
CA ASP A 136 -4.76 -17.00 -3.63
C ASP A 136 -6.03 -16.33 -4.18
N PRO A 137 -6.37 -16.52 -5.46
CA PRO A 137 -7.52 -15.87 -6.07
C PRO A 137 -8.85 -16.32 -5.48
N GLU A 138 -8.92 -17.51 -4.84
CA GLU A 138 -10.13 -18.04 -4.24
C GLU A 138 -10.51 -17.33 -2.93
N GLN A 139 -9.58 -16.62 -2.31
CA GLN A 139 -9.83 -15.82 -1.11
C GLN A 139 -10.39 -14.42 -1.41
N TRP A 140 -10.40 -14.04 -2.69
CA TRP A 140 -10.96 -12.76 -3.11
C TRP A 140 -12.41 -12.93 -3.55
N ALA A 141 -13.28 -12.08 -3.04
CA ALA A 141 -14.63 -11.93 -3.54
C ALA A 141 -14.78 -10.59 -4.28
N PHE A 142 -15.84 -10.44 -5.07
CA PHE A 142 -16.10 -9.18 -5.77
C PHE A 142 -17.60 -8.88 -5.83
N VAL A 143 -17.89 -7.60 -5.93
CA VAL A 143 -19.21 -7.11 -6.32
C VAL A 143 -19.11 -6.37 -7.66
N PRO A 144 -20.10 -6.52 -8.55
CA PRO A 144 -20.15 -5.70 -9.75
C PRO A 144 -20.30 -4.23 -9.39
N TRP A 145 -19.45 -3.38 -9.94
CA TRP A 145 -19.52 -1.93 -9.74
C TRP A 145 -19.39 -1.21 -11.09
N GLN A 146 -20.51 -0.73 -11.62
CA GLN A 146 -20.58 -0.16 -12.98
C GLN A 146 -20.01 -1.14 -14.04
N ALA A 147 -18.94 -0.75 -14.75
CA ALA A 147 -18.25 -1.60 -15.73
C ALA A 147 -17.10 -2.44 -15.13
N TRP A 148 -16.90 -2.39 -13.81
CA TRP A 148 -15.75 -2.98 -13.12
C TRP A 148 -16.19 -4.01 -12.07
N LYS A 149 -15.21 -4.75 -11.54
CA LYS A 149 -15.35 -5.60 -10.36
C LYS A 149 -14.70 -4.87 -9.18
N ALA A 150 -15.48 -4.55 -8.15
CA ALA A 150 -14.92 -4.09 -6.88
C ALA A 150 -14.51 -5.32 -6.06
N TRP A 151 -13.22 -5.57 -5.99
CA TRP A 151 -12.63 -6.69 -5.26
C TRP A 151 -12.50 -6.38 -3.78
N TYR A 152 -12.70 -7.41 -2.95
CA TYR A 152 -12.47 -7.32 -1.52
C TYR A 152 -11.90 -8.63 -0.96
N PHE A 153 -11.18 -8.50 0.14
CA PHE A 153 -10.52 -9.59 0.86
C PHE A 153 -10.83 -9.44 2.34
N ASP A 154 -11.17 -10.55 3.02
CA ASP A 154 -11.29 -10.56 4.49
C ASP A 154 -9.91 -10.56 5.11
N LEU A 155 -9.57 -9.49 5.78
CA LEU A 155 -8.29 -9.33 6.46
C LEU A 155 -8.53 -9.30 7.97
N GLU A 156 -8.54 -10.49 8.58
CA GLU A 156 -8.71 -10.67 10.02
C GLU A 156 -10.02 -10.05 10.56
N GLY A 157 -11.10 -10.15 9.79
CA GLY A 157 -12.42 -9.61 10.12
C GLY A 157 -12.66 -8.17 9.68
N ASP A 158 -11.65 -7.51 9.12
CA ASP A 158 -11.78 -6.21 8.45
C ASP A 158 -11.75 -6.40 6.93
N THR A 159 -12.31 -5.45 6.18
CA THR A 159 -12.42 -5.57 4.72
C THR A 159 -11.34 -4.76 4.02
N LEU A 160 -10.44 -5.44 3.34
CA LEU A 160 -9.52 -4.83 2.36
C LEU A 160 -10.25 -4.66 1.03
N TRP A 161 -10.40 -3.44 0.54
CA TRP A 161 -11.13 -3.10 -0.70
C TRP A 161 -10.61 -1.83 -1.38
N GLY A 162 -11.22 -1.43 -2.49
CA GLY A 162 -10.93 -0.17 -3.17
C GLY A 162 -9.54 -0.13 -3.82
N ALA A 163 -8.92 1.05 -3.81
CA ALA A 163 -7.62 1.27 -4.43
C ALA A 163 -6.52 0.37 -3.84
N THR A 164 -6.55 0.14 -2.53
CA THR A 164 -5.56 -0.72 -1.86
C THR A 164 -5.68 -2.17 -2.31
N ALA A 165 -6.89 -2.71 -2.36
CA ALA A 165 -7.15 -4.05 -2.90
C ALA A 165 -6.69 -4.17 -4.37
N HIS A 166 -6.95 -3.12 -5.15
CA HIS A 166 -6.51 -3.07 -6.55
C HIS A 166 -4.98 -3.10 -6.67
N MET A 167 -4.26 -2.30 -5.88
CA MET A 167 -2.78 -2.30 -5.84
C MET A 167 -2.23 -3.67 -5.46
N VAL A 168 -2.79 -4.32 -4.42
CA VAL A 168 -2.38 -5.67 -4.01
C VAL A 168 -2.56 -6.66 -5.16
N ARG A 169 -3.72 -6.63 -5.83
CA ARG A 169 -4.00 -7.53 -6.96
C ARG A 169 -3.09 -7.28 -8.16
N LEU A 170 -2.81 -6.01 -8.49
CA LEU A 170 -1.84 -5.65 -9.54
C LEU A 170 -0.46 -6.20 -9.24
N LEU A 171 0.05 -5.96 -8.02
CA LEU A 171 1.34 -6.44 -7.56
C LEU A 171 1.48 -7.96 -7.68
N LEU A 172 0.41 -8.69 -7.35
CA LEU A 172 0.38 -10.16 -7.36
C LEU A 172 -0.08 -10.77 -8.70
N GLY A 173 -0.40 -9.94 -9.69
CA GLY A 173 -0.82 -10.39 -11.01
C GLY A 173 -2.20 -11.06 -11.07
N LEU A 174 -3.09 -10.70 -10.16
CA LEU A 174 -4.45 -11.24 -10.02
C LEU A 174 -5.49 -10.40 -10.80
N ASN A 175 -5.31 -10.16 -12.05
CA ASN A 175 -6.22 -9.33 -12.87
C ASN A 175 -7.37 -10.12 -13.46
#